data_fc1bce938e8fb22872933c0b8005fa39
#
_entry.id   fc1bce938e8fb22872933c0b8005fa39
#
_cell.length_a   1.000
_cell.length_b   1.000
_cell.length_c   1.000
_cell.angle_alpha   90.00
_cell.angle_beta   90.00
_cell.angle_gamma   90.00
#
_symmetry.space_group_name_H-M   'P 1'
#
loop_
_entity.id
_entity.type
_entity.pdbx_description
1 polymer ?
#
loop_
_entity_poly.entity_id
_entity_poly.type
_entity_poly.pdbx_seq_one_letter_code
_entity_poly.pdbx_strand_id
1 'polypeptide(L)'
;MSFPRPSARTVDTPSPRRRRWWGTSVALALVLAGCAAPQGDEGTAAGSSGATDAAVSSPASADGSEASSSQGRSSDAASSGEGSPSAAADPAVPLAARSHEDVPMRAFTAEERPPQFVLFSFDGGRQDARWKTFLDAAADSDAKFTVFQSAINLIETANRENYTAPGNEPGYVGTEFGGDEAEVAQRIENINTAHAAGHEIGTHYAGHLCAPTRYGADQWSTAEWKQEYGSFTDILSDPGAYNPGSSLPALEVTPEDVKGGRLPCLDGEWDQLVPMWKDNGLEYDTSRAAAASGVAWPYQEDGIWEFEMPMTWSPVLAEKDAASPFVMAMDYNFWISGNGGKDIPEDVARLTDFQYRTYRYMYDSAFAGNRAPLVFGNHFNDWGLNAFNPAVEKVMREVCVEEDTYCVTYQQMIAWLELQDPEVLAAWRDQARSATGTDAEALGW
;
A
#
# COMPACT_ATOMS: atom_id res chain seq x y z
N MET A 1 -79.61 32.46 13.31
CA MET A 1 -79.46 31.11 12.75
C MET A 1 -78.03 30.98 12.29
N SER A 2 -77.19 30.34 13.18
CA SER A 2 -75.80 30.17 12.91
C SER A 2 -75.56 28.69 12.64
N PHE A 3 -74.92 28.37 11.54
CA PHE A 3 -74.49 27.02 11.19
C PHE A 3 -73.08 26.80 11.65
N PRO A 4 -72.73 25.65 12.21
CA PRO A 4 -71.35 25.37 12.68
C PRO A 4 -70.49 24.86 11.49
N ARG A 5 -69.19 25.27 11.49
CA ARG A 5 -68.17 24.80 10.57
C ARG A 5 -67.70 23.39 10.97
N PRO A 6 -67.38 22.51 10.00
CA PRO A 6 -66.82 21.20 10.30
C PRO A 6 -65.30 21.30 10.61
N SER A 7 -64.88 20.56 11.64
CA SER A 7 -63.50 20.39 12.07
C SER A 7 -62.69 19.58 11.07
N ALA A 8 -61.50 20.06 10.73
CA ALA A 8 -60.54 19.37 9.93
C ALA A 8 -59.94 18.18 10.73
N ARG A 9 -60.05 16.96 10.21
CA ARG A 9 -59.35 15.80 10.68
C ARG A 9 -57.91 15.86 10.14
N THR A 10 -56.93 15.90 11.03
CA THR A 10 -55.54 15.64 10.74
C THR A 10 -55.39 14.17 10.36
N VAL A 11 -54.88 13.91 9.18
CA VAL A 11 -54.50 12.57 8.72
C VAL A 11 -53.07 12.32 9.21
N ASP A 12 -52.91 11.42 10.15
CA ASP A 12 -51.61 10.90 10.60
C ASP A 12 -50.99 10.09 9.45
N THR A 13 -49.89 10.57 8.92
CA THR A 13 -49.01 9.78 8.05
C THR A 13 -48.14 8.88 8.89
N PRO A 14 -48.13 7.56 8.69
CA PRO A 14 -47.21 6.65 9.43
C PRO A 14 -45.80 6.83 8.90
N SER A 15 -44.84 7.07 9.82
CA SER A 15 -43.41 7.04 9.57
C SER A 15 -42.98 5.67 9.06
N PRO A 16 -41.97 5.58 8.16
CA PRO A 16 -41.49 4.30 7.67
C PRO A 16 -40.79 3.55 8.79
N ARG A 17 -41.37 2.44 9.20
CA ARG A 17 -40.72 1.44 10.07
C ARG A 17 -39.52 0.89 9.35
N ARG A 18 -38.31 1.12 9.90
CA ARG A 18 -37.08 0.41 9.55
C ARG A 18 -37.33 -1.09 9.65
N ARG A 19 -37.37 -1.78 8.50
CA ARG A 19 -37.36 -3.26 8.45
C ARG A 19 -35.98 -3.71 8.91
N ARG A 20 -35.89 -4.27 10.11
CA ARG A 20 -34.76 -5.12 10.50
C ARG A 20 -34.82 -6.36 9.61
N TRP A 21 -33.89 -6.45 8.68
CA TRP A 21 -33.59 -7.69 7.99
C TRP A 21 -32.80 -8.57 8.96
N TRP A 22 -33.46 -9.62 9.41
CA TRP A 22 -32.74 -10.73 9.99
C TRP A 22 -32.21 -11.57 8.83
N GLY A 23 -31.02 -11.22 8.33
CA GLY A 23 -30.21 -12.10 7.51
C GLY A 23 -29.60 -13.14 8.45
N THR A 24 -29.81 -14.40 8.15
CA THR A 24 -29.06 -15.51 8.70
C THR A 24 -27.60 -15.33 8.36
N SER A 25 -26.84 -14.75 9.27
CA SER A 25 -25.38 -14.66 9.19
C SER A 25 -24.85 -16.08 9.31
N VAL A 26 -24.42 -16.65 8.20
CA VAL A 26 -23.43 -17.72 8.21
C VAL A 26 -22.18 -17.05 8.77
N ALA A 27 -21.86 -17.31 10.01
CA ALA A 27 -20.64 -16.89 10.65
C ALA A 27 -19.48 -17.61 9.94
N LEU A 28 -18.91 -16.97 8.92
CA LEU A 28 -17.57 -17.26 8.45
C LEU A 28 -16.65 -16.75 9.57
N ALA A 29 -16.12 -17.66 10.36
CA ALA A 29 -15.12 -17.34 11.35
C ALA A 29 -13.85 -16.88 10.59
N LEU A 30 -13.77 -15.59 10.31
CA LEU A 30 -12.52 -14.93 9.97
C LEU A 30 -11.63 -15.06 11.21
N VAL A 31 -10.63 -15.92 11.13
CA VAL A 31 -9.50 -15.90 12.08
C VAL A 31 -8.69 -14.67 11.72
N LEU A 32 -9.09 -13.52 12.25
CA LEU A 32 -8.25 -12.33 12.36
C LEU A 32 -7.23 -12.64 13.47
N ALA A 33 -6.21 -13.44 13.13
CA ALA A 33 -5.03 -13.53 13.96
C ALA A 33 -4.24 -12.24 13.73
N GLY A 34 -4.27 -11.36 14.71
CA GLY A 34 -3.53 -10.12 14.70
C GLY A 34 -2.05 -10.32 14.42
N CYS A 35 -1.45 -9.37 13.73
CA CYS A 35 0.00 -9.24 13.54
C CYS A 35 0.70 -8.98 14.88
N ALA A 36 0.72 -9.93 15.80
CA ALA A 36 1.57 -9.89 16.98
C ALA A 36 2.86 -10.63 16.63
N ALA A 37 3.94 -9.91 16.41
CA ALA A 37 5.26 -10.49 16.39
C ALA A 37 5.54 -11.17 17.77
N PRO A 38 6.18 -12.35 17.81
CA PRO A 38 6.54 -12.96 19.08
C PRO A 38 7.57 -12.08 19.78
N GLN A 39 7.21 -11.55 20.95
CA GLN A 39 8.16 -10.91 21.87
C GLN A 39 9.14 -12.00 22.35
N GLY A 40 10.41 -11.84 22.00
CA GLY A 40 11.50 -12.67 22.49
C GLY A 40 11.67 -12.47 24.01
N ASP A 41 11.50 -13.55 24.74
CA ASP A 41 11.76 -13.66 26.17
C ASP A 41 13.28 -13.56 26.41
N GLU A 42 13.75 -12.49 27.07
CA GLU A 42 15.12 -12.37 27.54
C GLU A 42 15.35 -13.31 28.74
N GLY A 43 15.81 -14.50 28.43
CA GLY A 43 16.32 -15.47 29.42
C GLY A 43 17.81 -15.36 29.57
N THR A 44 18.24 -14.82 30.70
CA THR A 44 19.63 -14.83 31.22
C THR A 44 20.21 -16.23 31.30
N ALA A 45 21.39 -16.46 30.69
CA ALA A 45 22.31 -17.49 31.14
C ALA A 45 23.76 -17.14 30.80
N ALA A 46 24.54 -17.16 31.84
CA ALA A 46 25.98 -16.93 31.86
C ALA A 46 26.79 -18.16 31.39
N GLY A 47 27.98 -17.89 30.80
CA GLY A 47 29.14 -18.69 31.10
C GLY A 47 29.83 -19.48 30.00
N SER A 48 31.07 -19.03 29.73
CA SER A 48 32.32 -19.79 29.61
C SER A 48 32.86 -20.12 28.22
N SER A 49 33.83 -19.34 27.84
CA SER A 49 35.24 -19.67 27.45
C SER A 49 35.52 -20.69 26.33
N GLY A 50 36.34 -20.23 25.36
CA GLY A 50 37.19 -21.09 24.54
C GLY A 50 37.76 -20.39 23.32
N ALA A 51 38.99 -19.85 23.48
CA ALA A 51 39.78 -19.25 22.41
C ALA A 51 40.35 -20.31 21.45
N THR A 52 40.56 -19.95 20.18
CA THR A 52 41.87 -20.17 19.52
C THR A 52 41.97 -19.36 18.23
N ASP A 53 43.11 -18.69 18.12
CA ASP A 53 43.64 -17.91 16.99
C ASP A 53 43.82 -18.70 15.70
N ALA A 54 43.71 -18.01 14.57
CA ALA A 54 44.71 -18.10 13.49
C ALA A 54 44.57 -16.92 12.51
N ALA A 55 45.55 -16.04 12.56
CA ALA A 55 45.83 -15.00 11.60
C ALA A 55 46.53 -15.56 10.35
N VAL A 56 46.23 -15.06 9.15
CA VAL A 56 47.19 -14.97 8.03
C VAL A 56 46.93 -13.75 7.16
N SER A 57 47.99 -13.02 7.02
CA SER A 57 48.41 -11.81 6.41
C SER A 57 48.04 -11.54 4.93
N SER A 58 47.92 -10.24 4.65
CA SER A 58 48.04 -9.61 3.31
C SER A 58 49.43 -9.77 2.67
N PRO A 59 49.63 -9.46 1.37
CA PRO A 59 50.37 -8.22 1.12
C PRO A 59 49.86 -7.31 0.00
N ALA A 60 50.28 -6.06 0.12
CA ALA A 60 50.11 -4.93 -0.80
C ALA A 60 51.22 -4.88 -1.87
N SER A 61 50.95 -4.16 -2.98
CA SER A 61 51.91 -3.32 -3.76
C SER A 61 51.06 -2.60 -4.83
N ALA A 62 50.91 -1.33 -4.89
CA ALA A 62 51.76 -0.16 -5.14
C ALA A 62 52.13 0.09 -6.62
N ASP A 63 51.92 1.38 -6.98
CA ASP A 63 52.47 2.21 -8.09
C ASP A 63 51.62 2.29 -9.39
N GLY A 64 51.39 3.45 -10.02
CA GLY A 64 51.88 4.81 -9.89
C GLY A 64 51.35 5.66 -11.04
N SER A 65 51.16 6.95 -10.76
CA SER A 65 51.27 8.20 -11.55
C SER A 65 50.95 8.18 -13.07
N GLU A 66 50.31 9.20 -13.67
CA GLU A 66 50.67 10.59 -13.79
C GLU A 66 49.56 11.46 -14.40
N ALA A 67 49.63 12.72 -14.14
CA ALA A 67 48.79 13.84 -14.54
C ALA A 67 48.97 14.27 -16.00
N SER A 68 47.96 14.88 -16.58
CA SER A 68 48.18 16.02 -17.53
C SER A 68 46.98 16.93 -17.59
N SER A 69 47.28 18.21 -17.37
CA SER A 69 46.49 19.42 -17.47
C SER A 69 46.36 19.90 -18.91
N SER A 70 45.23 20.53 -19.28
CA SER A 70 45.26 21.70 -20.15
C SER A 70 44.05 22.59 -20.00
N GLN A 71 44.32 23.87 -19.77
CA GLN A 71 43.47 25.06 -19.74
C GLN A 71 43.03 25.51 -21.12
N GLY A 72 41.91 26.24 -21.19
CA GLY A 72 41.65 27.12 -22.36
C GLY A 72 40.29 27.79 -22.44
N ARG A 73 40.14 28.92 -21.75
CA ARG A 73 39.55 30.23 -22.10
C ARG A 73 38.18 30.36 -22.79
N SER A 74 37.37 31.04 -22.04
CA SER A 74 36.39 32.14 -22.27
C SER A 74 36.20 32.73 -23.66
N SER A 75 34.93 33.04 -23.99
CA SER A 75 34.52 34.33 -24.56
C SER A 75 33.05 34.63 -24.33
N ASP A 76 32.80 35.86 -23.84
CA ASP A 76 31.52 36.51 -23.60
C ASP A 76 30.72 36.77 -24.90
N ALA A 77 29.41 36.75 -24.80
CA ALA A 77 28.53 37.67 -25.53
C ALA A 77 27.18 37.81 -24.84
N ALA A 78 26.90 38.98 -24.34
CA ALA A 78 25.62 39.45 -23.86
C ALA A 78 24.63 39.65 -25.02
N SER A 79 23.38 39.25 -24.85
CA SER A 79 22.25 39.82 -25.60
C SER A 79 21.02 39.89 -24.71
N SER A 80 20.58 41.11 -24.51
CA SER A 80 19.31 41.52 -23.91
C SER A 80 18.13 41.17 -24.79
N GLY A 81 17.07 40.62 -24.21
CA GLY A 81 15.78 40.36 -24.89
C GLY A 81 14.64 40.26 -23.89
N GLU A 82 13.81 41.23 -23.94
CA GLU A 82 12.51 41.57 -23.38
C GLU A 82 11.64 40.46 -22.80
N GLY A 83 10.98 40.80 -21.69
CA GLY A 83 10.03 39.97 -20.97
C GLY A 83 8.77 39.65 -21.77
N SER A 84 8.39 38.38 -21.71
CA SER A 84 7.05 37.89 -22.03
C SER A 84 6.29 37.63 -20.76
N PRO A 85 4.95 37.80 -20.73
CA PRO A 85 4.16 37.71 -19.53
C PRO A 85 4.09 36.25 -19.00
N SER A 86 4.25 36.14 -17.70
CA SER A 86 4.05 34.94 -16.93
C SER A 86 2.71 34.28 -17.30
N ALA A 87 2.78 33.15 -17.99
CA ALA A 87 1.64 32.22 -18.06
C ALA A 87 1.35 31.76 -16.63
N ALA A 88 0.09 31.88 -16.23
CA ALA A 88 -0.38 31.29 -14.99
C ALA A 88 0.01 29.80 -15.01
N ALA A 89 0.70 29.34 -13.97
CA ALA A 89 1.03 27.94 -13.84
C ALA A 89 -0.29 27.15 -13.77
N ASP A 90 -0.50 26.22 -14.71
CA ASP A 90 -1.52 25.20 -14.62
C ASP A 90 -1.42 24.51 -13.25
N PRO A 91 -2.54 24.14 -12.61
CA PRO A 91 -2.49 23.39 -11.37
C PRO A 91 -1.61 22.16 -11.60
N ALA A 92 -0.55 22.05 -10.80
CA ALA A 92 0.47 21.03 -11.00
C ALA A 92 -0.19 19.65 -10.96
N VAL A 93 -0.18 18.96 -12.10
CA VAL A 93 -0.52 17.54 -12.16
C VAL A 93 0.40 16.81 -11.19
N PRO A 94 -0.13 15.96 -10.28
CA PRO A 94 0.70 15.22 -9.34
C PRO A 94 1.88 14.53 -10.04
N LEU A 95 3.04 14.52 -9.41
CA LEU A 95 4.27 13.99 -10.02
C LEU A 95 4.11 12.53 -10.50
N ALA A 96 3.36 11.73 -9.74
CA ALA A 96 2.99 10.36 -10.07
C ALA A 96 2.19 10.23 -11.38
N ALA A 97 1.33 11.20 -11.71
CA ALA A 97 0.54 11.18 -12.93
C ALA A 97 1.32 11.58 -14.21
N ARG A 98 2.56 12.09 -14.05
CA ARG A 98 3.39 12.54 -15.18
C ARG A 98 4.31 11.45 -15.74
N SER A 99 4.43 10.30 -15.07
CA SER A 99 5.46 9.30 -15.36
C SER A 99 4.98 8.11 -16.19
N HIS A 100 3.69 7.99 -16.52
CA HIS A 100 3.17 6.89 -17.34
C HIS A 100 2.53 7.48 -18.61
N GLU A 101 3.37 7.80 -19.60
CA GLU A 101 2.96 8.50 -20.82
C GLU A 101 1.99 7.67 -21.69
N ASP A 102 1.97 6.34 -21.54
CA ASP A 102 1.21 5.42 -22.39
C ASP A 102 -0.21 5.11 -21.88
N VAL A 103 -0.57 5.51 -20.63
CA VAL A 103 -1.93 5.31 -20.12
C VAL A 103 -2.91 6.14 -20.95
N PRO A 104 -4.00 5.54 -21.50
CA PRO A 104 -4.96 6.29 -22.32
C PRO A 104 -5.82 7.21 -21.46
N MET A 105 -5.29 8.40 -21.13
CA MET A 105 -5.94 9.43 -20.29
C MET A 105 -7.09 10.08 -21.04
N ARG A 106 -8.23 9.39 -21.15
CA ARG A 106 -9.47 9.85 -21.78
C ARG A 106 -10.70 9.25 -21.13
N ALA A 107 -11.85 9.83 -21.39
CA ALA A 107 -13.14 9.21 -21.08
C ALA A 107 -13.40 8.01 -22.00
N PHE A 108 -14.01 6.98 -21.45
CA PHE A 108 -14.52 5.80 -22.14
C PHE A 108 -16.04 5.78 -22.12
N THR A 109 -16.66 5.02 -23.04
CA THR A 109 -18.08 4.72 -22.96
C THR A 109 -18.32 3.41 -22.22
N ALA A 110 -19.56 3.13 -21.80
CA ALA A 110 -19.89 1.89 -21.09
C ALA A 110 -19.71 0.62 -21.95
N GLU A 111 -19.74 0.76 -23.28
CA GLU A 111 -19.54 -0.33 -24.25
C GLU A 111 -18.05 -0.55 -24.59
N GLU A 112 -17.20 0.43 -24.37
CA GLU A 112 -15.76 0.27 -24.55
C GLU A 112 -15.17 -0.57 -23.43
N ARG A 113 -14.23 -1.41 -23.81
CA ARG A 113 -13.46 -2.19 -22.87
C ARG A 113 -12.33 -1.33 -22.30
N PRO A 114 -12.30 -1.07 -21.00
CA PRO A 114 -11.22 -0.29 -20.38
C PRO A 114 -9.90 -1.08 -20.39
N PRO A 115 -8.75 -0.40 -20.26
CA PRO A 115 -7.47 -1.06 -20.02
C PRO A 115 -7.47 -1.89 -18.74
N GLN A 116 -6.55 -2.86 -18.63
CA GLN A 116 -6.32 -3.55 -17.37
C GLN A 116 -5.33 -2.75 -16.53
N PHE A 117 -5.78 -2.29 -15.38
CA PHE A 117 -4.92 -1.67 -14.38
C PHE A 117 -4.48 -2.68 -13.33
N VAL A 118 -3.22 -2.57 -12.88
CA VAL A 118 -2.67 -3.38 -11.80
C VAL A 118 -2.00 -2.45 -10.78
N LEU A 119 -2.42 -2.57 -9.53
CA LEU A 119 -1.95 -1.77 -8.41
C LEU A 119 -1.12 -2.66 -7.47
N PHE A 120 0.20 -2.64 -7.67
CA PHE A 120 1.13 -3.26 -6.72
C PHE A 120 1.34 -2.34 -5.54
N SER A 121 1.11 -2.84 -4.32
CA SER A 121 1.30 -2.07 -3.10
C SER A 121 2.03 -2.86 -2.03
N PHE A 122 2.86 -2.13 -1.25
CA PHE A 122 3.73 -2.71 -0.24
C PHE A 122 3.58 -1.96 1.07
N ASP A 123 3.23 -2.65 2.14
CA ASP A 123 3.06 -2.07 3.46
C ASP A 123 4.38 -2.09 4.24
N GLY A 124 4.59 -1.06 5.06
CA GLY A 124 5.69 -0.92 5.99
C GLY A 124 6.91 -0.17 5.46
N GLY A 125 7.58 -0.68 4.42
CA GLY A 125 8.71 0.00 3.79
C GLY A 125 10.07 -0.11 4.55
N ARG A 126 10.18 -0.98 5.59
CA ARG A 126 11.38 -1.06 6.43
C ARG A 126 12.56 -1.78 5.79
N GLN A 127 12.33 -2.83 5.00
CA GLN A 127 13.41 -3.68 4.48
C GLN A 127 14.07 -3.13 3.22
N ASP A 128 15.28 -2.58 3.34
CA ASP A 128 15.99 -1.91 2.26
C ASP A 128 16.29 -2.82 1.06
N ALA A 129 16.55 -4.11 1.29
CA ALA A 129 16.74 -5.07 0.21
C ALA A 129 15.51 -5.20 -0.71
N ARG A 130 14.29 -5.01 -0.19
CA ARG A 130 13.04 -5.11 -0.96
C ARG A 130 12.84 -3.90 -1.85
N TRP A 131 13.24 -2.71 -1.40
CA TRP A 131 13.24 -1.53 -2.25
C TRP A 131 14.01 -1.78 -3.54
N LYS A 132 15.26 -2.26 -3.43
CA LYS A 132 16.05 -2.55 -4.62
C LYS A 132 15.40 -3.58 -5.53
N THR A 133 14.88 -4.69 -4.98
CA THR A 133 14.22 -5.74 -5.75
C THR A 133 13.08 -5.18 -6.60
N PHE A 134 12.21 -4.38 -5.99
CA PHE A 134 11.01 -3.90 -6.69
C PHE A 134 11.26 -2.66 -7.55
N LEU A 135 12.25 -1.82 -7.21
CA LEU A 135 12.70 -0.76 -8.11
C LEU A 135 13.30 -1.32 -9.41
N ASP A 136 14.13 -2.38 -9.29
CA ASP A 136 14.70 -3.07 -10.47
C ASP A 136 13.57 -3.75 -11.30
N ALA A 137 12.64 -4.44 -10.63
CA ALA A 137 11.52 -5.10 -11.31
C ALA A 137 10.63 -4.09 -12.05
N ALA A 138 10.33 -2.98 -11.42
CA ALA A 138 9.51 -1.91 -11.99
C ALA A 138 10.20 -1.23 -13.17
N ALA A 139 11.51 -0.96 -13.06
CA ALA A 139 12.30 -0.38 -14.15
C ALA A 139 12.34 -1.31 -15.40
N ASP A 140 12.43 -2.63 -15.17
CA ASP A 140 12.50 -3.62 -16.25
C ASP A 140 11.14 -3.86 -16.93
N SER A 141 10.03 -3.52 -16.28
CA SER A 141 8.65 -3.77 -16.76
C SER A 141 7.81 -2.50 -16.95
N ASP A 142 8.43 -1.33 -16.87
CA ASP A 142 7.76 -0.01 -16.92
C ASP A 142 6.58 0.10 -15.93
N ALA A 143 6.71 -0.55 -14.79
CA ALA A 143 5.68 -0.54 -13.75
C ALA A 143 5.86 0.64 -12.78
N LYS A 144 4.75 1.07 -12.20
CA LYS A 144 4.75 1.90 -10.99
C LYS A 144 4.09 1.11 -9.86
N PHE A 145 4.52 1.39 -8.62
CA PHE A 145 3.96 0.78 -7.43
C PHE A 145 3.78 1.82 -6.32
N THR A 146 3.05 1.47 -5.29
CA THR A 146 2.82 2.31 -4.11
C THR A 146 3.41 1.64 -2.88
N VAL A 147 4.15 2.40 -2.06
CA VAL A 147 4.58 1.95 -0.73
C VAL A 147 3.82 2.73 0.32
N PHE A 148 3.10 2.01 1.17
CA PHE A 148 2.45 2.58 2.35
C PHE A 148 3.45 2.57 3.50
N GLN A 149 4.08 3.72 3.74
CA GLN A 149 5.18 3.86 4.69
C GLN A 149 4.66 3.94 6.12
N SER A 150 5.20 3.11 7.02
CA SER A 150 5.07 3.30 8.47
C SER A 150 6.10 4.32 8.94
N ALA A 151 5.65 5.47 9.49
CA ALA A 151 6.58 6.57 9.78
C ALA A 151 7.64 6.22 10.82
N ILE A 152 7.34 5.35 11.80
CA ILE A 152 8.34 4.95 12.82
C ILE A 152 9.55 4.21 12.22
N ASN A 153 9.45 3.70 11.00
CA ASN A 153 10.62 3.15 10.32
C ASN A 153 11.66 4.24 9.97
N LEU A 154 11.31 5.52 10.06
CA LEU A 154 12.21 6.66 9.92
C LEU A 154 12.79 7.14 11.27
N ILE A 155 12.50 6.44 12.37
CA ILE A 155 13.03 6.72 13.70
C ILE A 155 14.01 5.61 14.07
N GLU A 156 15.23 5.99 14.49
CA GLU A 156 16.19 5.04 14.99
C GLU A 156 15.67 4.32 16.23
N THR A 157 16.01 3.04 16.40
CA THR A 157 15.58 2.25 17.56
C THR A 157 16.06 2.85 18.89
N ALA A 158 17.23 3.52 18.88
CA ALA A 158 17.74 4.23 20.04
C ALA A 158 16.90 5.45 20.44
N ASN A 159 16.17 6.03 19.50
CA ASN A 159 15.34 7.23 19.65
C ASN A 159 13.83 6.93 19.77
N ARG A 160 13.46 5.67 19.95
CA ARG A 160 12.06 5.19 19.96
C ARG A 160 11.11 5.97 20.86
N GLU A 161 11.63 6.48 22.01
CA GLU A 161 10.81 7.23 22.99
C GLU A 161 10.38 8.62 22.48
N ASN A 162 10.88 9.06 21.32
CA ASN A 162 10.44 10.29 20.68
C ASN A 162 9.09 10.14 19.95
N TYR A 163 8.57 8.91 19.81
CA TYR A 163 7.23 8.65 19.32
C TYR A 163 6.34 8.10 20.43
N THR A 164 5.08 8.59 20.48
CA THR A 164 4.06 8.12 21.41
C THR A 164 2.73 7.96 20.69
N ALA A 165 2.30 6.71 20.55
CA ALA A 165 1.00 6.38 19.97
C ALA A 165 -0.18 6.78 20.88
N PRO A 166 -1.39 7.02 20.31
CA PRO A 166 -2.57 7.35 21.11
C PRO A 166 -2.83 6.33 22.23
N GLY A 167 -2.93 6.83 23.46
CA GLY A 167 -3.23 6.01 24.64
C GLY A 167 -2.13 5.07 25.13
N ASN A 168 -0.96 5.11 24.53
CA ASN A 168 0.17 4.23 24.83
C ASN A 168 1.35 4.98 25.46
N GLU A 169 2.31 4.23 26.01
CA GLU A 169 3.56 4.77 26.54
C GLU A 169 4.54 5.12 25.40
N PRO A 170 5.47 6.07 25.60
CA PRO A 170 6.50 6.37 24.60
C PRO A 170 7.26 5.13 24.15
N GLY A 171 7.47 5.00 22.83
CA GLY A 171 8.19 3.89 22.22
C GLY A 171 7.40 2.58 22.11
N TYR A 172 6.11 2.55 22.48
CA TYR A 172 5.26 1.39 22.24
C TYR A 172 4.69 1.43 20.82
N VAL A 173 4.91 0.37 20.05
CA VAL A 173 4.53 0.25 18.63
C VAL A 173 4.18 -1.19 18.28
N GLY A 174 3.47 -1.41 17.18
CA GLY A 174 3.07 -2.73 16.67
C GLY A 174 4.05 -3.35 15.68
N THR A 175 5.08 -2.61 15.25
CA THR A 175 6.13 -3.09 14.34
C THR A 175 7.49 -2.56 14.78
N GLU A 176 8.56 -2.81 14.02
CA GLU A 176 9.92 -2.41 14.38
C GLU A 176 10.21 -0.96 13.97
N PHE A 177 11.04 -0.29 14.78
CA PHE A 177 11.64 1.01 14.44
C PHE A 177 12.70 0.88 13.33
N GLY A 178 13.22 2.02 12.87
CA GLY A 178 14.09 2.14 11.72
C GLY A 178 15.44 1.44 11.79
N GLY A 179 15.88 1.03 12.97
CA GLY A 179 17.21 0.44 13.16
C GLY A 179 18.22 1.47 13.64
N ASP A 180 19.41 1.50 13.08
CA ASP A 180 20.43 2.52 13.35
C ASP A 180 20.37 3.69 12.35
N GLU A 181 21.26 4.70 12.53
CA GLU A 181 21.34 5.89 11.67
C GLU A 181 21.57 5.50 10.20
N ALA A 182 22.42 4.52 9.92
CA ALA A 182 22.74 4.12 8.57
C ALA A 182 21.56 3.42 7.87
N GLU A 183 20.81 2.60 8.61
CA GLU A 183 19.60 1.95 8.12
C GLU A 183 18.49 2.97 7.84
N VAL A 184 18.29 3.96 8.71
CA VAL A 184 17.32 5.04 8.49
C VAL A 184 17.73 5.93 7.30
N ALA A 185 19.01 6.30 7.21
CA ALA A 185 19.54 7.08 6.09
C ALA A 185 19.33 6.34 4.75
N GLN A 186 19.66 5.03 4.69
CA GLN A 186 19.44 4.22 3.49
C GLN A 186 17.95 4.17 3.09
N ARG A 187 17.06 4.10 4.06
CA ARG A 187 15.61 4.09 3.81
C ARG A 187 15.11 5.40 3.22
N ILE A 188 15.59 6.53 3.74
CA ILE A 188 15.29 7.84 3.16
C ILE A 188 15.76 7.91 1.70
N GLU A 189 16.98 7.44 1.41
CA GLU A 189 17.48 7.37 0.03
C GLU A 189 16.64 6.45 -0.88
N ASN A 190 16.16 5.33 -0.36
CA ASN A 190 15.28 4.42 -1.10
C ASN A 190 13.93 5.08 -1.42
N ILE A 191 13.33 5.78 -0.43
CA ILE A 191 12.08 6.52 -0.60
C ILE A 191 12.26 7.63 -1.64
N ASN A 192 13.32 8.44 -1.54
CA ASN A 192 13.62 9.50 -2.50
C ASN A 192 13.83 8.94 -3.91
N THR A 193 14.55 7.83 -4.04
CA THR A 193 14.75 7.13 -5.33
C THR A 193 13.43 6.67 -5.93
N ALA A 194 12.55 6.06 -5.12
CA ALA A 194 11.24 5.62 -5.56
C ALA A 194 10.36 6.81 -5.99
N HIS A 195 10.32 7.86 -5.19
CA HIS A 195 9.57 9.08 -5.49
C HIS A 195 10.04 9.73 -6.79
N ALA A 196 11.34 9.91 -6.97
CA ALA A 196 11.94 10.47 -8.19
C ALA A 196 11.66 9.60 -9.43
N ALA A 197 11.51 8.28 -9.27
CA ALA A 197 11.12 7.35 -10.34
C ALA A 197 9.60 7.32 -10.60
N GLY A 198 8.80 8.11 -9.90
CA GLY A 198 7.35 8.22 -10.07
C GLY A 198 6.54 7.10 -9.39
N HIS A 199 7.15 6.39 -8.43
CA HIS A 199 6.40 5.53 -7.52
C HIS A 199 5.70 6.38 -6.45
N GLU A 200 4.62 5.87 -5.90
CA GLU A 200 3.84 6.57 -4.88
C GLU A 200 4.28 6.17 -3.47
N ILE A 201 4.38 7.17 -2.60
CA ILE A 201 4.52 6.97 -1.16
C ILE A 201 3.21 7.38 -0.51
N GLY A 202 2.48 6.40 0.02
CA GLY A 202 1.27 6.61 0.79
C GLY A 202 1.51 6.38 2.28
N THR A 203 0.46 6.48 3.09
CA THR A 203 0.56 6.29 4.54
C THR A 203 0.18 4.88 4.97
N HIS A 204 1.01 4.27 5.84
CA HIS A 204 0.65 3.15 6.71
C HIS A 204 0.62 3.62 8.17
N TYR A 205 0.31 4.91 8.34
CA TYR A 205 0.31 5.67 9.59
C TYR A 205 1.68 5.64 10.28
N ALA A 206 1.72 5.80 11.63
CA ALA A 206 3.00 5.88 12.30
C ALA A 206 3.38 4.57 13.00
N GLY A 207 2.64 4.16 14.02
CA GLY A 207 3.07 3.15 15.00
C GLY A 207 2.61 1.73 14.74
N HIS A 208 1.78 1.47 13.73
CA HIS A 208 1.26 0.13 13.36
C HIS A 208 0.56 -0.59 14.52
N LEU A 209 -0.37 0.05 15.21
CA LEU A 209 -1.08 -0.53 16.33
C LEU A 209 -2.39 -1.20 15.90
N CYS A 210 -2.47 -2.51 16.06
CA CYS A 210 -3.59 -3.35 15.65
C CYS A 210 -4.42 -3.84 16.84
N ALA A 211 -5.69 -4.23 16.59
CA ALA A 211 -6.44 -5.06 17.53
C ALA A 211 -5.77 -6.46 17.69
N PRO A 212 -5.92 -7.15 18.84
CA PRO A 212 -6.75 -6.81 19.99
C PRO A 212 -5.97 -6.19 21.16
N THR A 213 -5.09 -5.23 20.90
CA THR A 213 -4.41 -4.54 21.98
C THR A 213 -5.38 -3.60 22.71
N ARG A 214 -5.15 -3.32 23.99
CA ARG A 214 -6.02 -2.46 24.82
C ARG A 214 -6.26 -1.08 24.21
N TYR A 215 -5.32 -0.60 23.39
CA TYR A 215 -5.33 0.69 22.73
C TYR A 215 -5.03 0.52 21.23
N GLY A 216 -5.60 -0.50 20.62
CA GLY A 216 -5.48 -0.77 19.18
C GLY A 216 -6.32 0.19 18.34
N ALA A 217 -5.96 0.30 17.10
CA ALA A 217 -6.55 1.22 16.13
C ALA A 217 -8.06 0.98 15.89
N ASP A 218 -8.54 -0.24 16.10
CA ASP A 218 -9.95 -0.60 16.02
C ASP A 218 -10.86 0.16 17.01
N GLN A 219 -10.28 0.78 18.06
CA GLN A 219 -11.01 1.50 19.09
C GLN A 219 -10.75 3.02 19.07
N TRP A 220 -9.92 3.51 18.14
CA TRP A 220 -9.55 4.91 18.11
C TRP A 220 -10.69 5.81 17.64
N SER A 221 -10.86 6.91 18.38
CA SER A 221 -11.69 8.02 17.97
C SER A 221 -11.02 8.84 16.86
N THR A 222 -11.80 9.70 16.21
CA THR A 222 -11.27 10.67 15.23
C THR A 222 -10.11 11.52 15.80
N ALA A 223 -10.13 11.85 17.09
CA ALA A 223 -9.07 12.63 17.72
C ALA A 223 -7.77 11.82 17.83
N GLU A 224 -7.85 10.54 18.14
CA GLU A 224 -6.71 9.63 18.20
C GLU A 224 -6.15 9.36 16.80
N TRP A 225 -6.99 9.17 15.81
CA TRP A 225 -6.56 9.07 14.41
C TRP A 225 -5.86 10.36 13.92
N LYS A 226 -6.34 11.56 14.32
CA LYS A 226 -5.65 12.82 14.01
C LYS A 226 -4.30 12.93 14.71
N GLN A 227 -4.17 12.42 15.94
CA GLN A 227 -2.87 12.36 16.63
C GLN A 227 -1.91 11.43 15.89
N GLU A 228 -2.35 10.23 15.51
CA GLU A 228 -1.54 9.23 14.82
C GLU A 228 -1.08 9.70 13.45
N TYR A 229 -2.01 10.25 12.65
CA TYR A 229 -1.67 10.80 11.35
C TYR A 229 -0.80 12.06 11.46
N GLY A 230 -1.03 12.89 12.49
CA GLY A 230 -0.16 14.03 12.82
C GLY A 230 1.28 13.58 13.10
N SER A 231 1.45 12.50 13.88
CA SER A 231 2.79 11.91 14.10
C SER A 231 3.40 11.41 12.80
N PHE A 232 2.62 10.79 11.91
CA PHE A 232 3.09 10.38 10.58
C PHE A 232 3.61 11.58 9.78
N THR A 233 2.82 12.65 9.68
CA THR A 233 3.20 13.84 8.90
C THR A 233 4.36 14.60 9.51
N ASP A 234 4.46 14.68 10.83
CA ASP A 234 5.56 15.34 11.53
C ASP A 234 6.90 14.60 11.30
N ILE A 235 6.88 13.25 11.41
CA ILE A 235 8.06 12.42 11.16
C ILE A 235 8.48 12.50 9.69
N LEU A 236 7.51 12.47 8.77
CA LEU A 236 7.79 12.58 7.32
C LEU A 236 8.42 13.94 6.99
N SER A 237 7.92 15.02 7.59
CA SER A 237 8.41 16.39 7.35
C SER A 237 9.83 16.62 7.88
N ASP A 238 10.17 16.04 9.03
CA ASP A 238 11.48 16.21 9.67
C ASP A 238 11.89 14.95 10.44
N PRO A 239 12.40 13.91 9.76
CA PRO A 239 12.93 12.74 10.45
C PRO A 239 14.06 13.07 11.42
N GLY A 240 14.82 14.13 11.17
CA GLY A 240 15.91 14.57 12.04
C GLY A 240 15.45 15.05 13.41
N ALA A 241 14.27 15.66 13.52
CA ALA A 241 13.69 16.07 14.80
C ALA A 241 13.41 14.86 15.72
N TYR A 242 13.14 13.70 15.14
CA TYR A 242 12.92 12.45 15.87
C TYR A 242 14.20 11.65 16.12
N ASN A 243 15.31 12.02 15.47
CA ASN A 243 16.63 11.39 15.56
C ASN A 243 17.72 12.41 15.96
N PRO A 244 17.64 12.98 17.18
CA PRO A 244 18.55 14.03 17.59
C PRO A 244 20.01 13.53 17.66
N GLY A 245 20.89 14.22 16.94
CA GLY A 245 22.33 13.91 16.88
C GLY A 245 22.75 13.12 15.65
N SER A 246 21.82 12.66 14.84
CA SER A 246 22.08 11.96 13.57
C SER A 246 22.16 12.94 12.39
N SER A 247 22.86 12.53 11.34
CA SER A 247 23.03 13.27 10.10
C SER A 247 22.28 12.58 8.96
N LEU A 248 20.95 12.64 9.01
CA LEU A 248 20.08 12.01 8.01
C LEU A 248 20.01 12.84 6.73
N PRO A 249 19.86 12.20 5.55
CA PRO A 249 19.53 12.90 4.31
C PRO A 249 18.14 13.58 4.44
N ALA A 250 17.91 14.60 3.64
CA ALA A 250 16.58 15.19 3.53
C ALA A 250 15.63 14.19 2.86
N LEU A 251 14.42 14.06 3.39
CA LEU A 251 13.34 13.36 2.71
C LEU A 251 12.71 14.30 1.68
N GLU A 252 12.56 13.84 0.43
CA GLU A 252 12.01 14.64 -0.68
C GLU A 252 10.48 14.54 -0.75
N VAL A 253 9.90 13.47 -0.21
CA VAL A 253 8.45 13.30 -0.08
C VAL A 253 7.93 14.20 1.02
N THR A 254 6.88 14.95 0.73
CA THR A 254 6.21 15.83 1.69
C THR A 254 4.85 15.27 2.11
N PRO A 255 4.25 15.72 3.22
CA PRO A 255 2.88 15.32 3.59
C PRO A 255 1.84 15.62 2.50
N GLU A 256 2.05 16.65 1.69
CA GLU A 256 1.17 17.04 0.59
C GLU A 256 1.20 16.04 -0.58
N ASP A 257 2.27 15.26 -0.72
CA ASP A 257 2.38 14.21 -1.75
C ASP A 257 1.60 12.95 -1.36
N VAL A 258 1.30 12.78 -0.06
CA VAL A 258 0.55 11.63 0.46
C VAL A 258 -0.93 11.84 0.26
N LYS A 259 -1.56 11.04 -0.61
CA LYS A 259 -2.98 11.17 -0.98
C LYS A 259 -3.87 10.06 -0.45
N GLY A 260 -3.31 9.04 0.16
CA GLY A 260 -4.07 7.94 0.73
C GLY A 260 -3.19 6.91 1.41
N GLY A 261 -3.80 5.78 1.79
CA GLY A 261 -3.06 4.79 2.53
C GLY A 261 -3.79 3.49 2.75
N ARG A 262 -3.15 2.69 3.59
CA ARG A 262 -3.70 1.45 4.12
C ARG A 262 -3.56 1.45 5.63
N LEU A 263 -4.63 1.09 6.32
CA LEU A 263 -4.64 0.95 7.78
C LEU A 263 -3.79 -0.24 8.22
N PRO A 264 -2.99 -0.10 9.28
CA PRO A 264 -2.34 -1.24 9.92
C PRO A 264 -3.36 -2.33 10.25
N CYS A 265 -3.04 -3.58 9.88
CA CYS A 265 -3.91 -4.74 10.06
C CYS A 265 -5.32 -4.61 9.43
N LEU A 266 -5.55 -3.61 8.58
CA LEU A 266 -6.85 -3.27 8.00
C LEU A 266 -7.89 -2.85 9.07
N ASP A 267 -7.42 -2.42 10.24
CA ASP A 267 -8.25 -2.09 11.41
C ASP A 267 -8.57 -0.59 11.47
N GLY A 268 -9.84 -0.25 11.60
CA GLY A 268 -10.33 1.12 11.82
C GLY A 268 -11.81 1.27 11.50
N GLU A 269 -12.45 2.21 12.18
CA GLU A 269 -13.86 2.51 11.96
C GLU A 269 -13.99 3.69 10.97
N TRP A 270 -14.67 3.46 9.84
CA TRP A 270 -14.84 4.44 8.76
C TRP A 270 -15.31 5.81 9.26
N ASP A 271 -16.35 5.83 10.08
CA ASP A 271 -16.92 7.09 10.63
C ASP A 271 -15.91 7.89 11.49
N GLN A 272 -14.88 7.23 12.03
CA GLN A 272 -13.82 7.87 12.80
C GLN A 272 -12.67 8.37 11.91
N LEU A 273 -12.45 7.72 10.78
CA LEU A 273 -11.36 8.00 9.84
C LEU A 273 -11.69 9.12 8.84
N VAL A 274 -12.90 9.11 8.27
CA VAL A 274 -13.30 10.07 7.22
C VAL A 274 -13.06 11.54 7.60
N PRO A 275 -13.37 12.02 8.82
CA PRO A 275 -13.07 13.40 9.17
C PRO A 275 -11.58 13.72 9.19
N MET A 276 -10.73 12.76 9.60
CA MET A 276 -9.28 12.92 9.57
C MET A 276 -8.76 12.93 8.12
N TRP A 277 -9.21 12.01 7.28
CA TRP A 277 -8.82 11.97 5.87
C TRP A 277 -9.15 13.28 5.14
N LYS A 278 -10.37 13.78 5.28
CA LYS A 278 -10.82 15.03 4.65
C LYS A 278 -10.06 16.25 5.14
N ASP A 279 -9.77 16.32 6.44
CA ASP A 279 -9.03 17.44 7.04
C ASP A 279 -7.57 17.50 6.54
N ASN A 280 -7.03 16.35 6.06
CA ASN A 280 -5.65 16.23 5.59
C ASN A 280 -5.54 16.04 4.06
N GLY A 281 -6.65 16.11 3.34
CA GLY A 281 -6.65 16.02 1.87
C GLY A 281 -6.30 14.63 1.34
N LEU A 282 -6.59 13.57 2.11
CA LEU A 282 -6.49 12.20 1.63
C LEU A 282 -7.69 11.89 0.72
N GLU A 283 -7.43 11.20 -0.38
CA GLU A 283 -8.35 10.98 -1.47
C GLU A 283 -8.81 9.53 -1.56
N TYR A 284 -8.03 8.58 -0.98
CA TYR A 284 -8.34 7.15 -1.06
C TYR A 284 -7.93 6.37 0.19
N ASP A 285 -8.58 5.22 0.35
CA ASP A 285 -8.24 4.13 1.25
C ASP A 285 -8.19 2.79 0.50
N THR A 286 -7.41 1.84 1.02
CA THR A 286 -7.35 0.48 0.49
C THR A 286 -7.25 -0.55 1.62
N SER A 287 -8.11 -0.37 2.64
CA SER A 287 -8.07 -1.21 3.85
C SER A 287 -9.25 -2.16 3.97
N ARG A 288 -10.38 -1.88 3.31
CA ARG A 288 -11.54 -2.75 3.43
C ARG A 288 -11.34 -4.07 2.72
N ALA A 289 -11.56 -5.17 3.45
CA ALA A 289 -11.68 -6.47 2.83
C ALA A 289 -12.97 -6.53 1.98
N ALA A 290 -12.86 -7.03 0.75
CA ALA A 290 -14.01 -7.16 -0.12
C ALA A 290 -15.13 -7.99 0.53
N ALA A 291 -16.34 -7.43 0.58
CA ALA A 291 -17.50 -8.09 1.17
C ALA A 291 -17.99 -9.32 0.36
N ALA A 292 -17.62 -9.40 -0.90
CA ALA A 292 -17.91 -10.51 -1.79
C ALA A 292 -16.63 -10.98 -2.51
N SER A 293 -16.56 -12.27 -2.81
CA SER A 293 -15.42 -12.85 -3.51
C SER A 293 -15.25 -12.27 -4.92
N GLY A 294 -13.99 -12.17 -5.35
CA GLY A 294 -13.61 -11.69 -6.66
C GLY A 294 -13.18 -10.21 -6.66
N VAL A 295 -12.81 -9.74 -7.85
CA VAL A 295 -12.34 -8.39 -8.13
C VAL A 295 -13.46 -7.53 -8.67
N ALA A 296 -13.62 -6.32 -8.13
CA ALA A 296 -14.62 -5.34 -8.55
C ALA A 296 -14.00 -3.96 -8.77
N TRP A 297 -14.71 -3.09 -9.49
CA TRP A 297 -14.31 -1.71 -9.67
C TRP A 297 -14.39 -0.93 -8.35
N PRO A 298 -13.44 -0.01 -8.11
CA PRO A 298 -13.45 0.84 -6.92
C PRO A 298 -14.67 1.77 -6.91
N TYR A 299 -15.01 2.27 -5.74
CA TYR A 299 -16.13 3.19 -5.55
C TYR A 299 -15.74 4.35 -4.65
N GLN A 300 -16.57 5.38 -4.63
CA GLN A 300 -16.43 6.47 -3.66
C GLN A 300 -17.49 6.35 -2.57
N GLU A 301 -17.06 6.53 -1.33
CA GLU A 301 -17.91 6.71 -0.16
C GLU A 301 -17.43 7.95 0.60
N ASP A 302 -18.35 8.85 0.94
CA ASP A 302 -18.02 10.13 1.58
C ASP A 302 -16.99 11.01 0.83
N GLY A 303 -16.78 10.77 -0.47
CA GLY A 303 -15.80 11.48 -1.31
C GLY A 303 -14.38 10.91 -1.22
N ILE A 304 -14.22 9.75 -0.59
CA ILE A 304 -12.97 8.97 -0.53
C ILE A 304 -13.12 7.79 -1.48
N TRP A 305 -12.11 7.55 -2.32
CA TRP A 305 -12.04 6.35 -3.15
C TRP A 305 -11.70 5.14 -2.30
N GLU A 306 -12.47 4.08 -2.43
CA GLU A 306 -12.20 2.79 -1.79
C GLU A 306 -11.75 1.77 -2.83
N PHE A 307 -10.55 1.21 -2.60
CA PHE A 307 -9.98 0.11 -3.35
C PHE A 307 -9.96 -1.14 -2.47
N GLU A 308 -11.05 -1.90 -2.48
CA GLU A 308 -11.18 -3.10 -1.62
C GLU A 308 -10.03 -4.08 -1.82
N MET A 309 -9.54 -4.68 -0.71
CA MET A 309 -8.64 -5.85 -0.77
C MET A 309 -9.41 -7.08 -1.23
N PRO A 310 -9.09 -7.64 -2.43
CA PRO A 310 -9.90 -8.71 -3.00
C PRO A 310 -9.82 -10.03 -2.23
N MET A 311 -10.95 -10.69 -2.06
CA MET A 311 -11.03 -12.11 -1.69
C MET A 311 -11.08 -12.95 -2.97
N THR A 312 -9.96 -13.45 -3.43
CA THR A 312 -9.84 -14.15 -4.71
C THR A 312 -9.92 -15.67 -4.57
N TRP A 313 -10.50 -16.33 -5.56
CA TRP A 313 -10.36 -17.77 -5.72
C TRP A 313 -8.91 -18.12 -6.08
N SER A 314 -8.42 -19.23 -5.52
CA SER A 314 -7.07 -19.72 -5.76
C SER A 314 -7.09 -21.12 -6.37
N PRO A 315 -6.43 -21.31 -7.54
CA PRO A 315 -6.29 -22.62 -8.14
C PRO A 315 -5.57 -23.61 -7.20
N VAL A 316 -4.60 -23.14 -6.43
CA VAL A 316 -3.83 -23.99 -5.51
C VAL A 316 -4.66 -24.46 -4.31
N LEU A 317 -5.56 -23.63 -3.78
CA LEU A 317 -6.46 -24.03 -2.71
C LEU A 317 -7.57 -24.98 -3.21
N ALA A 318 -8.07 -24.72 -4.41
CA ALA A 318 -9.09 -25.59 -5.05
C ALA A 318 -8.53 -26.99 -5.35
N GLU A 319 -7.29 -27.10 -5.84
CA GLU A 319 -6.63 -28.38 -6.07
C GLU A 319 -6.42 -29.23 -4.80
N LYS A 320 -6.37 -28.57 -3.64
CA LYS A 320 -6.17 -29.24 -2.33
C LYS A 320 -7.47 -29.60 -1.62
N ASP A 321 -8.63 -29.41 -2.25
CA ASP A 321 -9.93 -29.56 -1.59
C ASP A 321 -10.02 -28.78 -0.26
N ALA A 322 -9.42 -27.58 -0.21
CA ALA A 322 -9.44 -26.73 0.97
C ALA A 322 -10.89 -26.40 1.37
N ALA A 323 -11.13 -26.21 2.66
CA ALA A 323 -12.45 -25.85 3.20
C ALA A 323 -13.02 -24.56 2.55
N SER A 324 -12.16 -23.67 2.10
CA SER A 324 -12.47 -22.51 1.26
C SER A 324 -11.37 -22.36 0.21
N PRO A 325 -11.72 -22.25 -1.08
CA PRO A 325 -10.75 -21.99 -2.13
C PRO A 325 -10.41 -20.50 -2.28
N PHE A 326 -10.83 -19.65 -1.35
CA PHE A 326 -10.63 -18.20 -1.39
C PHE A 326 -9.55 -17.74 -0.40
N VAL A 327 -8.77 -16.75 -0.82
CA VAL A 327 -7.74 -16.08 -0.02
C VAL A 327 -7.75 -14.59 -0.33
N MET A 328 -7.46 -13.75 0.67
CA MET A 328 -7.25 -12.33 0.44
C MET A 328 -5.97 -12.13 -0.38
N ALA A 329 -5.99 -11.21 -1.34
CA ALA A 329 -4.86 -10.92 -2.23
C ALA A 329 -3.74 -10.13 -1.51
N MET A 330 -3.24 -10.70 -0.41
CA MET A 330 -2.19 -10.14 0.43
C MET A 330 -1.23 -11.25 0.89
N ASP A 331 0.08 -11.03 0.81
CA ASP A 331 1.12 -12.01 1.10
C ASP A 331 1.00 -12.63 2.50
N TYR A 332 0.65 -11.85 3.53
CA TYR A 332 0.37 -12.36 4.87
C TYR A 332 -0.73 -13.44 4.86
N ASN A 333 -1.80 -13.22 4.09
CA ASN A 333 -2.91 -14.16 4.00
C ASN A 333 -2.52 -15.44 3.24
N PHE A 334 -1.62 -15.36 2.27
CA PHE A 334 -1.01 -16.54 1.63
C PHE A 334 -0.15 -17.32 2.63
N TRP A 335 0.63 -16.64 3.47
CA TRP A 335 1.45 -17.28 4.49
C TRP A 335 0.60 -18.03 5.52
N ILE A 336 -0.42 -17.36 6.09
CA ILE A 336 -1.32 -17.99 7.06
C ILE A 336 -2.10 -19.14 6.43
N SER A 337 -2.70 -18.94 5.24
CA SER A 337 -3.48 -19.98 4.55
C SER A 337 -2.60 -21.11 4.02
N GLY A 338 -1.35 -20.82 3.68
CA GLY A 338 -0.42 -21.76 3.09
C GLY A 338 0.15 -22.78 4.07
N ASN A 339 0.61 -22.31 5.25
CA ASN A 339 1.23 -23.20 6.24
C ASN A 339 1.04 -22.75 7.71
N GLY A 340 0.08 -21.86 7.97
CA GLY A 340 -0.22 -21.38 9.32
C GLY A 340 0.81 -20.39 9.86
N GLY A 341 1.44 -19.59 8.97
CA GLY A 341 2.36 -18.52 9.35
C GLY A 341 3.72 -19.04 9.87
N LYS A 342 4.26 -20.09 9.25
CA LYS A 342 5.52 -20.71 9.71
C LYS A 342 6.66 -20.52 8.71
N ASP A 343 7.87 -20.32 9.23
CA ASP A 343 9.10 -20.27 8.45
C ASP A 343 9.69 -21.69 8.32
N ILE A 344 9.30 -22.39 7.27
CA ILE A 344 9.69 -23.77 6.97
C ILE A 344 10.41 -23.80 5.62
N PRO A 345 11.72 -24.14 5.55
CA PRO A 345 12.48 -24.12 4.30
C PRO A 345 11.88 -24.98 3.18
N GLU A 346 11.29 -26.12 3.51
CA GLU A 346 10.68 -27.05 2.56
C GLU A 346 9.39 -26.49 1.95
N ASP A 347 8.78 -25.49 2.58
CA ASP A 347 7.55 -24.84 2.12
C ASP A 347 7.79 -23.65 1.17
N VAL A 348 8.99 -23.09 1.12
CA VAL A 348 9.30 -21.85 0.36
C VAL A 348 8.80 -21.93 -1.08
N ALA A 349 9.23 -22.94 -1.84
CA ALA A 349 8.84 -23.07 -3.25
C ALA A 349 7.31 -23.22 -3.42
N ARG A 350 6.65 -23.95 -2.51
CA ARG A 350 5.20 -24.15 -2.54
C ARG A 350 4.43 -22.88 -2.20
N LEU A 351 4.92 -22.06 -1.26
CA LEU A 351 4.32 -20.78 -0.91
C LEU A 351 4.50 -19.77 -2.04
N THR A 352 5.67 -19.75 -2.67
CA THR A 352 5.93 -18.93 -3.87
C THR A 352 4.97 -19.30 -5.00
N ASP A 353 4.81 -20.59 -5.31
CA ASP A 353 3.89 -21.07 -6.33
C ASP A 353 2.43 -20.72 -5.99
N PHE A 354 2.05 -20.82 -4.73
CA PHE A 354 0.70 -20.51 -4.26
C PHE A 354 0.33 -19.04 -4.57
N GLN A 355 1.15 -18.08 -4.20
CA GLN A 355 0.88 -16.66 -4.49
C GLN A 355 0.97 -16.37 -5.99
N TYR A 356 2.02 -16.84 -6.65
CA TYR A 356 2.23 -16.62 -8.08
C TYR A 356 1.04 -17.10 -8.92
N ARG A 357 0.60 -18.35 -8.75
CA ARG A 357 -0.52 -18.90 -9.52
C ARG A 357 -1.82 -18.21 -9.21
N THR A 358 -2.04 -17.80 -7.96
CA THR A 358 -3.23 -17.06 -7.58
C THR A 358 -3.26 -15.66 -8.21
N TYR A 359 -2.17 -14.92 -8.17
CA TYR A 359 -2.09 -13.59 -8.79
C TYR A 359 -2.20 -13.65 -10.33
N ARG A 360 -1.59 -14.67 -10.94
CA ARG A 360 -1.75 -14.88 -12.39
C ARG A 360 -3.20 -15.20 -12.77
N TYR A 361 -3.87 -16.07 -12.03
CA TYR A 361 -5.29 -16.34 -12.24
C TYR A 361 -6.14 -15.06 -12.06
N MET A 362 -5.87 -14.25 -11.03
CA MET A 362 -6.57 -12.97 -10.86
C MET A 362 -6.42 -12.08 -12.08
N TYR A 363 -5.20 -11.97 -12.61
CA TYR A 363 -4.91 -11.21 -13.82
C TYR A 363 -5.66 -11.76 -15.03
N ASP A 364 -5.52 -13.04 -15.32
CA ASP A 364 -6.16 -13.65 -16.48
C ASP A 364 -7.69 -13.51 -16.44
N SER A 365 -8.28 -13.69 -15.24
CA SER A 365 -9.72 -13.55 -15.03
C SER A 365 -10.21 -12.10 -15.20
N ALA A 366 -9.53 -11.12 -14.59
CA ALA A 366 -9.91 -9.72 -14.74
C ALA A 366 -9.68 -9.24 -16.19
N PHE A 367 -8.54 -9.61 -16.78
CA PHE A 367 -8.20 -9.28 -18.15
C PHE A 367 -9.20 -9.84 -19.15
N ALA A 368 -9.65 -11.07 -19.01
CA ALA A 368 -10.71 -11.66 -19.84
C ALA A 368 -12.10 -11.12 -19.50
N GLY A 369 -12.35 -10.78 -18.25
CA GLY A 369 -13.65 -10.43 -17.67
C GLY A 369 -13.93 -8.93 -17.59
N ASN A 370 -14.17 -8.44 -16.38
CA ASN A 370 -14.68 -7.08 -16.11
C ASN A 370 -13.62 -5.97 -16.16
N ARG A 371 -12.33 -6.29 -16.34
CA ARG A 371 -11.23 -5.31 -16.37
C ARG A 371 -11.12 -4.41 -15.13
N ALA A 372 -11.75 -4.82 -14.02
CA ALA A 372 -11.59 -4.07 -12.78
C ALA A 372 -10.11 -4.03 -12.35
N PRO A 373 -9.64 -2.91 -11.77
CA PRO A 373 -8.28 -2.78 -11.30
C PRO A 373 -7.91 -3.87 -10.31
N LEU A 374 -6.74 -4.48 -10.50
CA LEU A 374 -6.23 -5.50 -9.59
C LEU A 374 -5.46 -4.84 -8.45
N VAL A 375 -5.83 -5.13 -7.22
CA VAL A 375 -5.11 -4.72 -6.00
C VAL A 375 -4.32 -5.91 -5.49
N PHE A 376 -3.00 -5.80 -5.52
CA PHE A 376 -2.05 -6.77 -4.98
C PHE A 376 -1.37 -6.20 -3.74
N GLY A 377 -1.80 -6.66 -2.54
CA GLY A 377 -1.24 -6.24 -1.26
C GLY A 377 -0.06 -7.10 -0.88
N ASN A 378 1.04 -6.46 -0.52
CA ASN A 378 2.26 -7.14 -0.11
C ASN A 378 2.95 -6.34 1.00
N HIS A 379 4.05 -6.87 1.54
CA HIS A 379 4.86 -6.19 2.54
C HIS A 379 6.33 -6.27 2.16
N PHE A 380 7.10 -5.27 2.56
CA PHE A 380 8.55 -5.36 2.50
C PHE A 380 9.06 -6.16 3.70
N ASN A 381 8.87 -7.48 3.65
CA ASN A 381 9.39 -8.41 4.66
C ASN A 381 9.77 -9.76 4.06
N ASP A 382 10.23 -10.70 4.90
CA ASP A 382 10.75 -12.00 4.51
C ASP A 382 9.88 -13.17 5.02
N TRP A 383 8.60 -12.98 5.18
CA TRP A 383 7.69 -14.06 5.63
C TRP A 383 7.83 -15.31 4.79
N GLY A 384 7.73 -16.45 5.48
CA GLY A 384 7.94 -17.75 4.86
C GLY A 384 9.36 -17.89 4.29
N LEU A 385 10.38 -17.28 4.91
CA LEU A 385 11.75 -17.23 4.43
C LEU A 385 11.86 -16.62 3.02
N ASN A 386 11.23 -15.46 2.84
CA ASN A 386 11.19 -14.73 1.57
C ASN A 386 10.46 -15.48 0.45
N ALA A 387 9.42 -16.27 0.77
CA ALA A 387 8.68 -17.03 -0.24
C ALA A 387 7.88 -16.14 -1.20
N PHE A 388 7.40 -14.97 -0.72
CA PHE A 388 6.39 -14.19 -1.43
C PHE A 388 6.98 -13.13 -2.36
N ASN A 389 8.08 -12.46 -2.00
CA ASN A 389 8.68 -11.43 -2.86
C ASN A 389 9.06 -11.94 -4.27
N PRO A 390 9.64 -13.15 -4.45
CA PRO A 390 9.91 -13.68 -5.80
C PRO A 390 8.64 -13.94 -6.63
N ALA A 391 7.52 -14.28 -5.99
CA ALA A 391 6.24 -14.45 -6.70
C ALA A 391 5.72 -13.13 -7.25
N VAL A 392 5.74 -12.09 -6.39
CA VAL A 392 5.28 -10.73 -6.77
C VAL A 392 6.17 -10.12 -7.83
N GLU A 393 7.50 -10.21 -7.67
CA GLU A 393 8.47 -9.76 -8.67
C GLU A 393 8.22 -10.40 -10.03
N LYS A 394 8.02 -11.72 -10.04
CA LYS A 394 7.74 -12.46 -11.27
C LYS A 394 6.44 -12.01 -11.92
N VAL A 395 5.35 -11.88 -11.14
CA VAL A 395 4.06 -11.40 -11.68
C VAL A 395 4.21 -9.99 -12.26
N MET A 396 4.87 -9.06 -11.55
CA MET A 396 5.11 -7.69 -12.03
C MET A 396 5.81 -7.68 -13.40
N ARG A 397 6.93 -8.42 -13.52
CA ARG A 397 7.69 -8.52 -14.78
C ARG A 397 6.90 -9.15 -15.94
N GLU A 398 5.93 -10.01 -15.64
CA GLU A 398 5.13 -10.67 -16.65
C GLU A 398 3.90 -9.86 -17.06
N VAL A 399 3.12 -9.34 -16.10
CA VAL A 399 1.83 -8.72 -16.44
C VAL A 399 1.96 -7.26 -16.88
N CYS A 400 2.97 -6.53 -16.38
CA CYS A 400 3.11 -5.11 -16.69
C CYS A 400 3.60 -4.83 -18.11
N VAL A 401 4.09 -5.87 -18.83
CA VAL A 401 4.50 -5.78 -20.23
C VAL A 401 3.45 -6.33 -21.19
N GLU A 402 2.32 -6.82 -20.70
CA GLU A 402 1.22 -7.31 -21.53
C GLU A 402 0.50 -6.14 -22.22
N GLU A 403 0.08 -6.36 -23.46
CA GLU A 403 -0.67 -5.35 -24.23
C GLU A 403 -1.94 -4.92 -23.48
N ASP A 404 -2.26 -3.63 -23.51
CA ASP A 404 -3.44 -3.05 -22.87
C ASP A 404 -3.48 -3.25 -21.32
N THR A 405 -2.29 -3.39 -20.71
CA THR A 405 -2.10 -3.51 -19.27
C THR A 405 -1.20 -2.39 -18.75
N TYR A 406 -1.59 -1.77 -17.66
CA TYR A 406 -0.86 -0.66 -17.04
C TYR A 406 -0.71 -0.90 -15.54
N CYS A 407 0.54 -1.03 -15.09
CA CYS A 407 0.87 -1.13 -13.67
C CYS A 407 1.12 0.30 -13.14
N VAL A 408 0.17 0.80 -12.38
CA VAL A 408 0.09 2.21 -11.99
C VAL A 408 0.02 2.38 -10.47
N THR A 409 0.22 3.61 -9.99
CA THR A 409 -0.04 3.99 -8.61
C THR A 409 -1.53 4.23 -8.36
N TYR A 410 -1.94 4.31 -7.09
CA TYR A 410 -3.34 4.66 -6.76
C TYR A 410 -3.69 6.07 -7.23
N GLN A 411 -2.78 7.05 -7.10
CA GLN A 411 -3.01 8.40 -7.60
C GLN A 411 -3.20 8.44 -9.13
N GLN A 412 -2.38 7.69 -9.88
CA GLN A 412 -2.55 7.56 -11.34
C GLN A 412 -3.88 6.90 -11.71
N MET A 413 -4.27 5.87 -10.97
CA MET A 413 -5.57 5.22 -11.16
C MET A 413 -6.73 6.17 -10.88
N ILE A 414 -6.67 6.95 -9.79
CA ILE A 414 -7.69 7.94 -9.45
C ILE A 414 -7.79 9.00 -10.53
N ALA A 415 -6.65 9.54 -10.99
CA ALA A 415 -6.62 10.53 -12.06
C ALA A 415 -7.29 10.00 -13.35
N TRP A 416 -7.16 8.71 -13.65
CA TRP A 416 -7.86 8.06 -14.76
C TRP A 416 -9.35 7.86 -14.47
N LEU A 417 -9.73 7.42 -13.26
CA LEU A 417 -11.13 7.22 -12.85
C LEU A 417 -11.93 8.52 -12.90
N GLU A 418 -11.34 9.64 -12.52
CA GLU A 418 -11.97 10.96 -12.51
C GLU A 418 -12.27 11.54 -13.92
N LEU A 419 -11.63 10.98 -14.95
CA LEU A 419 -11.98 11.28 -16.35
C LEU A 419 -13.24 10.56 -16.82
N GLN A 420 -13.69 9.54 -16.09
CA GLN A 420 -14.81 8.69 -16.51
C GLN A 420 -16.13 9.29 -16.05
N ASP A 421 -17.16 9.14 -16.91
CA ASP A 421 -18.52 9.50 -16.54
C ASP A 421 -19.00 8.61 -15.35
N PRO A 422 -19.61 9.19 -14.31
CA PRO A 422 -20.17 8.43 -13.20
C PRO A 422 -21.14 7.31 -13.62
N GLU A 423 -21.90 7.47 -14.70
CA GLU A 423 -22.80 6.44 -15.22
C GLU A 423 -22.01 5.28 -15.85
N VAL A 424 -20.88 5.56 -16.50
CA VAL A 424 -19.95 4.54 -17.04
C VAL A 424 -19.32 3.75 -15.88
N LEU A 425 -18.82 4.42 -14.84
CA LEU A 425 -18.28 3.77 -13.67
C LEU A 425 -19.34 2.89 -12.97
N ALA A 426 -20.58 3.37 -12.87
CA ALA A 426 -21.68 2.58 -12.32
C ALA A 426 -21.95 1.33 -13.16
N ALA A 427 -21.98 1.44 -14.48
CA ALA A 427 -22.18 0.31 -15.38
C ALA A 427 -21.05 -0.73 -15.26
N TRP A 428 -19.81 -0.31 -15.08
CA TRP A 428 -18.70 -1.24 -14.86
C TRP A 428 -18.76 -1.92 -13.48
N ARG A 429 -19.20 -1.22 -12.42
CA ARG A 429 -19.40 -1.80 -11.09
C ARG A 429 -20.52 -2.84 -11.05
N ASP A 430 -21.53 -2.69 -11.90
CA ASP A 430 -22.65 -3.63 -12.01
C ASP A 430 -22.27 -4.93 -12.75
N GLN A 431 -21.10 -4.99 -13.37
CA GLN A 431 -20.60 -6.22 -13.99
C GLN A 431 -20.27 -7.30 -12.94
N ALA A 432 -20.35 -8.56 -13.37
CA ALA A 432 -19.94 -9.67 -12.51
C ALA A 432 -18.47 -9.52 -12.09
N ARG A 433 -18.17 -9.82 -10.83
CA ARG A 433 -16.81 -9.83 -10.32
C ARG A 433 -15.97 -10.88 -11.04
N SER A 434 -14.72 -10.55 -11.37
CA SER A 434 -13.71 -11.48 -11.87
C SER A 434 -13.03 -12.24 -10.72
N ALA A 435 -12.20 -13.23 -11.03
CA ALA A 435 -11.43 -14.02 -10.07
C ALA A 435 -12.28 -14.73 -8.99
N THR A 436 -13.45 -15.21 -9.40
CA THR A 436 -14.40 -15.96 -8.54
C THR A 436 -14.28 -17.47 -8.64
N GLY A 437 -13.46 -18.00 -9.55
CA GLY A 437 -13.33 -19.42 -9.86
C GLY A 437 -14.32 -19.93 -10.92
N THR A 438 -15.33 -19.14 -11.28
CA THR A 438 -16.34 -19.56 -12.25
C THR A 438 -15.85 -19.65 -13.70
N ASP A 439 -14.78 -18.95 -14.00
CA ASP A 439 -14.11 -18.88 -15.30
C ASP A 439 -12.80 -19.68 -15.37
N ALA A 440 -12.40 -20.32 -14.26
CA ALA A 440 -11.11 -21.00 -14.14
C ALA A 440 -10.89 -22.06 -15.22
N GLU A 441 -11.85 -22.96 -15.42
CA GLU A 441 -11.76 -24.01 -16.46
C GLU A 441 -11.64 -23.42 -17.86
N ALA A 442 -12.40 -22.35 -18.16
CA ALA A 442 -12.36 -21.70 -19.47
C ALA A 442 -11.00 -21.01 -19.76
N LEU A 443 -10.32 -20.57 -18.71
CA LEU A 443 -8.99 -19.93 -18.75
C LEU A 443 -7.84 -20.94 -18.64
N GLY A 444 -8.12 -22.23 -18.43
CA GLY A 444 -7.12 -23.30 -18.34
C GLY A 444 -6.44 -23.41 -16.96
N TRP A 445 -7.12 -22.93 -15.92
CA TRP A 445 -6.70 -23.03 -14.52
C TRP A 445 -7.30 -24.26 -13.80
#